data_269d76efdda60c2220a8ed5586fe7718
#
_entry.id   269d76efdda60c2220a8ed5586fe7718
#
_cell.length_a   1.000
_cell.length_b   1.000
_cell.length_c   1.000
_cell.angle_alpha   90.00
_cell.angle_beta   90.00
_cell.angle_gamma   90.00
#
_symmetry.space_group_name_H-M   'P 1'
#
loop_
_entity.id
_entity.type
_entity.pdbx_description
1 polymer ?
#
loop_
_entity_poly.entity_id
_entity_poly.type
_entity_poly.pdbx_seq_one_letter_code
_entity_poly.pdbx_strand_id
1 'polypeptide(L)'
;MAGSTSAAEADLNKGAEGSLPEQTVTVDQIKTSATPEPTATSAPTEPPADSAAGETTTEPTAAPTEAPQPDNSGAGETINVTMNGTAQTMDLVQCLAMVAQNELGPNAPAEAYKAQCVATHCWIISQSGYPSVLGAEPGAAALAAAQEVAHVLVAYNGQVCFTPYFASASTGTASAAEVWGNDRAWLQAVDSPYDQSVSSHWNTNGNSSGTARFSRQTLQDRIRDVMDIDLSGVDPNSWFTIQSANQYGWVAKIQVGPDAGVGTVSGRWFRENLLARQSVDGRSLRSQCFTVSYNADLDCFIFDVYGYGHGCGMSQWGAIGYARNGWGYQDILTHYFVGTTITTY
;
A
#
# COMPACT_ATOMS: atom_id res chain seq x y z
N MET A 1 -15.55 -21.19 19.99
CA MET A 1 -14.81 -20.03 20.49
C MET A 1 -14.71 -19.07 19.30
N ALA A 2 -15.50 -17.99 19.34
CA ALA A 2 -15.49 -16.96 18.30
C ALA A 2 -14.20 -16.16 18.49
N GLY A 3 -13.30 -16.19 17.49
CA GLY A 3 -12.12 -15.34 17.45
C GLY A 3 -12.56 -13.89 17.33
N SER A 4 -12.13 -13.06 18.27
CA SER A 4 -12.27 -11.62 18.18
C SER A 4 -11.47 -11.15 16.95
N THR A 5 -12.16 -10.73 15.88
CA THR A 5 -11.56 -9.87 14.86
C THR A 5 -11.17 -8.57 15.56
N SER A 6 -9.87 -8.30 15.61
CA SER A 6 -9.35 -7.13 16.30
C SER A 6 -9.81 -5.86 15.57
N ALA A 7 -10.06 -4.79 16.34
CA ALA A 7 -10.39 -3.47 15.82
C ALA A 7 -9.33 -2.91 14.82
N ALA A 8 -8.14 -3.49 14.80
CA ALA A 8 -7.07 -3.20 13.85
C ALA A 8 -7.41 -3.51 12.39
N GLU A 9 -8.20 -4.56 12.11
CA GLU A 9 -8.58 -4.91 10.73
C GLU A 9 -9.51 -3.88 10.06
N ALA A 10 -10.24 -3.08 10.82
CA ALA A 10 -11.15 -2.05 10.29
C ALA A 10 -10.42 -0.74 9.90
N ASP A 11 -9.20 -0.52 10.41
CA ASP A 11 -8.44 0.72 10.23
C ASP A 11 -7.28 0.63 9.21
N LEU A 12 -6.93 -0.57 8.74
CA LEU A 12 -5.84 -0.81 7.78
C LEU A 12 -5.97 -0.05 6.45
N ASN A 13 -7.14 0.44 6.12
CA ASN A 13 -7.39 1.22 4.90
C ASN A 13 -7.31 2.74 5.06
N LYS A 14 -7.21 3.28 6.27
CA LYS A 14 -7.31 4.74 6.48
C LYS A 14 -6.04 5.49 6.08
N GLY A 15 -4.89 4.87 6.13
CA GLY A 15 -3.61 5.52 5.83
C GLY A 15 -3.41 5.83 4.35
N ALA A 16 -3.94 5.01 3.44
CA ALA A 16 -3.74 5.12 2.00
C ALA A 16 -4.96 5.61 1.20
N GLU A 17 -6.11 5.87 1.84
CA GLU A 17 -7.37 6.26 1.19
C GLU A 17 -7.43 7.75 0.77
N GLY A 18 -6.30 8.49 0.79
CA GLY A 18 -6.23 9.89 0.38
C GLY A 18 -6.49 10.11 -1.12
N SER A 19 -6.82 11.35 -1.47
CA SER A 19 -6.68 11.85 -2.85
C SER A 19 -5.20 11.83 -3.24
N LEU A 20 -4.90 11.72 -4.53
CA LEU A 20 -3.52 11.83 -5.02
C LEU A 20 -2.89 13.14 -4.53
N PRO A 21 -1.68 13.11 -3.94
CA PRO A 21 -1.00 14.33 -3.51
C PRO A 21 -0.65 15.22 -4.70
N GLU A 22 -0.76 16.53 -4.52
CA GLU A 22 -0.40 17.52 -5.54
C GLU A 22 1.08 17.88 -5.52
N GLN A 23 1.77 17.65 -4.39
CA GLN A 23 3.18 17.99 -4.23
C GLN A 23 4.09 16.89 -4.75
N THR A 24 5.15 17.30 -5.45
CA THR A 24 6.26 16.45 -5.86
C THR A 24 7.52 16.83 -5.08
N VAL A 25 8.19 15.84 -4.51
CA VAL A 25 9.44 16.01 -3.77
C VAL A 25 10.54 15.31 -4.56
N THR A 26 11.66 16.00 -4.83
CA THR A 26 12.81 15.41 -5.52
C THR A 26 13.71 14.67 -4.54
N VAL A 27 14.41 13.64 -5.02
CA VAL A 27 15.40 12.90 -4.23
C VAL A 27 16.50 13.85 -3.70
N ASP A 28 16.92 14.84 -4.50
CA ASP A 28 17.93 15.80 -4.08
C ASP A 28 17.44 16.73 -2.95
N GLN A 29 16.16 17.06 -2.89
CA GLN A 29 15.60 17.81 -1.76
C GLN A 29 15.66 17.02 -0.45
N ILE A 30 15.50 15.70 -0.49
CA ILE A 30 15.66 14.84 0.68
C ILE A 30 17.11 14.82 1.14
N LYS A 31 18.06 14.62 0.21
CA LYS A 31 19.51 14.61 0.51
C LYS A 31 20.00 15.90 1.18
N THR A 32 19.44 17.04 0.82
CA THR A 32 19.83 18.36 1.39
C THR A 32 19.20 18.65 2.73
N SER A 33 18.11 17.96 3.10
CA SER A 33 17.44 18.14 4.40
C SER A 33 18.00 17.21 5.50
N ALA A 34 18.78 16.19 5.15
CA ALA A 34 19.50 15.38 6.11
C ALA A 34 20.59 16.21 6.81
N THR A 35 20.63 16.18 8.14
CA THR A 35 21.60 16.95 8.93
C THR A 35 23.02 16.57 8.54
N PRO A 36 23.93 17.54 8.22
CA PRO A 36 25.29 17.20 7.83
C PRO A 36 26.03 16.51 8.98
N GLU A 37 26.69 15.42 8.65
CA GLU A 37 27.58 14.65 9.52
C GLU A 37 28.60 15.59 10.20
N PRO A 38 28.93 15.44 11.49
CA PRO A 38 29.92 16.27 12.14
C PRO A 38 31.29 16.05 11.48
N THR A 39 31.82 17.08 10.87
CA THR A 39 33.13 17.11 10.21
C THR A 39 34.19 16.65 11.19
N ALA A 40 34.79 15.49 10.92
CA ALA A 40 35.92 14.99 11.70
C ALA A 40 37.09 15.99 11.62
N THR A 41 37.44 16.56 12.76
CA THR A 41 38.61 17.43 12.92
C THR A 41 39.86 16.61 12.68
N SER A 42 40.62 16.96 11.64
CA SER A 42 41.88 16.32 11.29
C SER A 42 42.90 16.46 12.44
N ALA A 43 43.41 15.33 12.92
CA ALA A 43 44.55 15.28 13.84
C ALA A 43 45.85 15.63 13.11
N PRO A 44 46.86 16.19 13.82
CA PRO A 44 48.10 16.69 13.21
C PRO A 44 49.00 15.56 12.71
N THR A 45 49.60 15.79 11.54
CA THR A 45 50.58 14.95 10.85
C THR A 45 51.91 14.89 11.62
N GLU A 46 52.40 13.71 11.90
CA GLU A 46 53.77 13.45 12.34
C GLU A 46 54.66 13.03 11.14
N PRO A 47 55.92 13.43 11.09
CA PRO A 47 56.79 13.27 9.91
C PRO A 47 57.46 11.91 9.79
N PRO A 48 58.01 11.53 8.61
CA PRO A 48 58.41 10.16 8.27
C PRO A 48 59.79 9.79 8.80
N ALA A 49 59.95 8.52 9.19
CA ALA A 49 61.25 7.91 9.43
C ALA A 49 61.49 6.76 8.44
N ASP A 50 62.73 6.70 8.00
CA ASP A 50 63.35 6.08 6.87
C ASP A 50 63.64 4.55 7.02
N SER A 51 63.66 3.91 5.85
CA SER A 51 64.40 2.73 5.35
C SER A 51 64.62 1.41 6.15
N ALA A 52 64.38 0.32 5.53
CA ALA A 52 65.24 -0.67 4.88
C ALA A 52 64.77 -2.12 4.96
N ALA A 53 64.72 -2.71 3.79
CA ALA A 53 65.12 -4.04 3.37
C ALA A 53 64.52 -5.34 3.99
N GLY A 54 63.88 -6.11 3.14
CA GLY A 54 64.28 -7.49 2.83
C GLY A 54 63.47 -8.60 3.48
N GLU A 55 62.71 -9.29 2.74
CA GLU A 55 62.79 -10.72 2.37
C GLU A 55 61.41 -11.34 2.07
N THR A 56 61.41 -12.06 0.97
CA THR A 56 60.32 -12.88 0.40
C THR A 56 59.85 -13.99 1.33
N THR A 57 58.51 -14.14 1.47
CA THR A 57 57.91 -15.46 1.65
C THR A 57 56.44 -15.47 1.17
N THR A 58 56.17 -16.46 0.38
CA THR A 58 54.93 -17.01 -0.19
C THR A 58 53.61 -16.67 0.46
N GLU A 59 52.73 -16.25 -0.43
CA GLU A 59 51.31 -16.03 -0.35
C GLU A 59 50.49 -17.20 0.25
N PRO A 60 49.42 -16.90 1.02
CA PRO A 60 48.20 -17.64 0.85
C PRO A 60 47.09 -16.68 0.36
N THR A 61 46.41 -17.13 -0.69
CA THR A 61 45.25 -16.54 -1.33
C THR A 61 44.25 -16.00 -0.30
N ALA A 62 44.12 -14.69 -0.23
CA ALA A 62 43.07 -14.02 0.54
C ALA A 62 41.72 -14.21 -0.14
N ALA A 63 40.73 -14.63 0.64
CA ALA A 63 39.32 -14.59 0.28
C ALA A 63 38.91 -13.16 -0.13
N PRO A 64 37.93 -12.99 -1.02
CA PRO A 64 37.49 -11.66 -1.40
C PRO A 64 37.03 -10.89 -0.15
N THR A 65 37.68 -9.79 0.15
CA THR A 65 37.22 -8.83 1.16
C THR A 65 35.92 -8.24 0.64
N GLU A 66 34.82 -8.57 1.30
CA GLU A 66 33.55 -7.94 1.13
C GLU A 66 33.75 -6.42 1.31
N ALA A 67 33.35 -5.64 0.31
CA ALA A 67 33.43 -4.19 0.38
C ALA A 67 32.62 -3.72 1.61
N PRO A 68 33.07 -2.71 2.36
CA PRO A 68 32.32 -2.20 3.49
C PRO A 68 30.94 -1.75 2.98
N GLN A 69 29.90 -2.40 3.46
CA GLN A 69 28.54 -1.92 3.26
C GLN A 69 28.44 -0.54 3.91
N PRO A 70 27.83 0.45 3.24
CA PRO A 70 27.58 1.74 3.87
C PRO A 70 26.72 1.49 5.11
N ASP A 71 27.09 2.13 6.20
CA ASP A 71 26.31 2.12 7.45
C ASP A 71 25.02 2.94 7.24
N ASN A 72 24.01 2.32 6.67
CA ASN A 72 22.70 2.89 6.39
C ASN A 72 21.77 2.77 7.58
N SER A 73 22.27 2.95 8.81
CA SER A 73 21.44 2.72 10.02
C SER A 73 20.25 3.67 10.14
N GLY A 74 20.22 4.79 9.41
CA GLY A 74 19.14 5.81 9.54
C GLY A 74 18.99 6.37 10.96
N ALA A 75 19.88 5.98 11.87
CA ALA A 75 19.80 6.35 13.27
C ALA A 75 20.03 7.87 13.42
N GLY A 76 19.03 8.55 13.97
CA GLY A 76 19.05 9.98 14.20
C GLY A 76 18.26 10.80 13.16
N GLU A 77 17.79 10.21 12.08
CA GLU A 77 16.84 10.88 11.17
C GLU A 77 15.42 10.82 11.72
N THR A 78 14.68 11.91 11.57
CA THR A 78 13.32 12.01 12.12
C THR A 78 12.30 12.29 11.03
N ILE A 79 11.05 11.84 11.27
CA ILE A 79 9.93 12.01 10.37
C ILE A 79 8.71 12.54 11.12
N ASN A 80 7.92 13.38 10.44
CA ASN A 80 6.71 13.96 11.01
C ASN A 80 5.48 13.14 10.62
N VAL A 81 4.73 12.69 11.62
CA VAL A 81 3.50 11.90 11.43
C VAL A 81 2.48 12.20 12.50
N THR A 82 1.21 11.85 12.23
CA THR A 82 0.18 11.68 13.24
C THR A 82 0.08 10.18 13.54
N MET A 83 0.78 9.72 14.58
CA MET A 83 0.79 8.33 14.98
C MET A 83 -0.32 8.07 15.99
N ASN A 84 -1.22 7.13 15.67
CA ASN A 84 -2.34 6.76 16.53
C ASN A 84 -3.15 7.98 17.02
N GLY A 85 -3.34 8.96 16.14
CA GLY A 85 -4.11 10.18 16.42
C GLY A 85 -3.35 11.33 17.10
N THR A 86 -2.04 11.16 17.38
CA THR A 86 -1.20 12.20 17.99
C THR A 86 -0.11 12.65 17.02
N ALA A 87 -0.08 13.96 16.69
CA ALA A 87 0.98 14.54 15.86
C ALA A 87 2.31 14.53 16.61
N GLN A 88 3.36 14.00 16.00
CA GLN A 88 4.69 13.89 16.61
C GLN A 88 5.81 13.78 15.56
N THR A 89 7.00 14.16 15.99
CA THR A 89 8.24 13.88 15.28
C THR A 89 8.93 12.70 15.97
N MET A 90 9.29 11.68 15.21
CA MET A 90 9.89 10.47 15.77
C MET A 90 11.02 9.95 14.89
N ASP A 91 11.85 9.06 15.43
CA ASP A 91 12.90 8.38 14.69
C ASP A 91 12.34 7.67 13.45
N LEU A 92 13.00 7.84 12.30
CA LEU A 92 12.52 7.30 11.01
C LEU A 92 12.43 5.77 11.04
N VAL A 93 13.50 5.10 11.49
CA VAL A 93 13.55 3.62 11.53
C VAL A 93 12.44 3.08 12.42
N GLN A 94 12.28 3.68 13.61
CA GLN A 94 11.24 3.30 14.55
C GLN A 94 9.84 3.48 13.93
N CYS A 95 9.59 4.62 13.28
CA CYS A 95 8.31 4.89 12.60
C CYS A 95 8.00 3.85 11.53
N LEU A 96 8.96 3.61 10.62
CA LEU A 96 8.78 2.67 9.52
C LEU A 96 8.54 1.24 10.01
N ALA A 97 9.28 0.79 11.03
CA ALA A 97 9.12 -0.52 11.64
C ALA A 97 7.74 -0.70 12.30
N MET A 98 7.30 0.30 13.07
CA MET A 98 5.99 0.30 13.73
C MET A 98 4.85 0.21 12.70
N VAL A 99 4.91 1.03 11.64
CA VAL A 99 3.90 1.03 10.58
C VAL A 99 3.92 -0.29 9.82
N ALA A 100 5.10 -0.76 9.39
CA ALA A 100 5.20 -1.99 8.62
C ALA A 100 4.68 -3.21 9.39
N GLN A 101 4.96 -3.32 10.68
CA GLN A 101 4.41 -4.39 11.51
C GLN A 101 2.90 -4.26 11.71
N ASN A 102 2.39 -3.05 11.89
CA ASN A 102 0.94 -2.83 11.99
C ASN A 102 0.23 -3.25 10.70
N GLU A 103 0.80 -2.92 9.56
CA GLU A 103 0.22 -3.17 8.22
C GLU A 103 0.31 -4.65 7.79
N LEU A 104 1.43 -5.31 8.04
CA LEU A 104 1.67 -6.69 7.57
C LEU A 104 1.49 -7.76 8.64
N GLY A 105 1.32 -7.35 9.90
CA GLY A 105 1.31 -8.26 11.04
C GLY A 105 2.72 -8.73 11.47
N PRO A 106 2.84 -9.48 12.59
CA PRO A 106 4.12 -9.75 13.23
C PRO A 106 4.99 -10.82 12.54
N ASN A 107 4.47 -11.55 11.56
CA ASN A 107 5.11 -12.72 10.96
C ASN A 107 5.29 -12.59 9.43
N ALA A 108 5.36 -11.37 8.91
CA ALA A 108 5.62 -11.15 7.49
C ALA A 108 7.08 -11.48 7.13
N PRO A 109 7.35 -11.91 5.88
CA PRO A 109 8.71 -12.10 5.39
C PRO A 109 9.52 -10.79 5.43
N ALA A 110 10.84 -10.88 5.65
CA ALA A 110 11.72 -9.72 5.71
C ALA A 110 11.62 -8.83 4.46
N GLU A 111 11.60 -9.42 3.26
CA GLU A 111 11.48 -8.66 2.01
C GLU A 111 10.13 -7.94 1.86
N ALA A 112 9.04 -8.50 2.39
CA ALA A 112 7.75 -7.81 2.45
C ALA A 112 7.79 -6.62 3.44
N TYR A 113 8.43 -6.80 4.61
CA TYR A 113 8.64 -5.68 5.54
C TYR A 113 9.47 -4.57 4.90
N LYS A 114 10.58 -4.90 4.20
CA LYS A 114 11.40 -3.92 3.49
C LYS A 114 10.59 -3.16 2.43
N ALA A 115 9.82 -3.87 1.60
CA ALA A 115 8.95 -3.25 0.60
C ALA A 115 7.90 -2.32 1.26
N GLN A 116 7.28 -2.74 2.35
CA GLN A 116 6.32 -1.92 3.10
C GLN A 116 6.98 -0.69 3.72
N CYS A 117 8.17 -0.81 4.33
CA CYS A 117 8.91 0.31 4.89
C CYS A 117 9.21 1.37 3.82
N VAL A 118 9.76 0.96 2.66
CA VAL A 118 10.07 1.88 1.55
C VAL A 118 8.80 2.53 0.99
N ALA A 119 7.74 1.75 0.78
CA ALA A 119 6.46 2.29 0.31
C ALA A 119 5.88 3.28 1.31
N THR A 120 5.89 2.97 2.61
CA THR A 120 5.43 3.87 3.68
C THR A 120 6.25 5.15 3.71
N HIS A 121 7.58 5.07 3.61
CA HIS A 121 8.46 6.24 3.63
C HIS A 121 8.15 7.18 2.46
N CYS A 122 8.13 6.67 1.23
CA CYS A 122 7.78 7.46 0.05
C CYS A 122 6.36 8.04 0.13
N TRP A 123 5.40 7.27 0.68
CA TRP A 123 4.04 7.75 0.90
C TRP A 123 4.02 8.93 1.88
N ILE A 124 4.71 8.84 3.03
CA ILE A 124 4.79 9.92 4.02
C ILE A 124 5.43 11.18 3.41
N ILE A 125 6.57 11.04 2.72
CA ILE A 125 7.28 12.15 2.06
C ILE A 125 6.38 12.86 1.05
N SER A 126 5.56 12.11 0.31
CA SER A 126 4.66 12.65 -0.72
C SER A 126 3.45 13.40 -0.13
N GLN A 127 3.19 13.28 1.17
CA GLN A 127 2.13 14.01 1.86
C GLN A 127 2.64 15.34 2.40
N SER A 128 1.74 16.27 2.69
CA SER A 128 2.08 17.51 3.38
C SER A 128 1.77 17.41 4.87
N GLY A 129 2.61 18.01 5.71
CA GLY A 129 2.39 18.13 7.15
C GLY A 129 2.66 16.83 7.92
N TYR A 130 1.68 16.38 8.69
CA TYR A 130 1.75 15.19 9.55
C TYR A 130 0.75 14.13 9.06
N PRO A 131 1.10 13.32 8.04
CA PRO A 131 0.20 12.29 7.54
C PRO A 131 -0.15 11.27 8.64
N SER A 132 -1.41 10.85 8.67
CA SER A 132 -1.89 9.88 9.67
C SER A 132 -1.40 8.48 9.35
N VAL A 133 -0.74 7.87 10.32
CA VAL A 133 -0.28 6.48 10.28
C VAL A 133 -0.70 5.74 11.54
N LEU A 134 -0.81 4.42 11.43
CA LEU A 134 -1.01 3.54 12.58
C LEU A 134 0.29 2.82 12.87
N GLY A 135 0.59 2.66 14.15
CA GLY A 135 1.80 1.96 14.59
C GLY A 135 1.53 1.00 15.73
N ALA A 136 2.23 -0.13 15.70
CA ALA A 136 2.35 -1.06 16.82
C ALA A 136 3.83 -1.19 17.17
N GLU A 137 4.14 -1.52 18.43
CA GLU A 137 5.53 -1.78 18.86
C GLU A 137 6.19 -2.79 17.93
N PRO A 138 7.33 -2.45 17.30
CA PRO A 138 7.93 -3.31 16.30
C PRO A 138 8.68 -4.48 16.94
N GLY A 139 8.50 -5.67 16.37
CA GLY A 139 9.35 -6.81 16.65
C GLY A 139 10.71 -6.69 15.95
N ALA A 140 11.66 -7.53 16.34
CA ALA A 140 13.02 -7.50 15.81
C ALA A 140 13.12 -7.60 14.27
N ALA A 141 12.24 -8.39 13.65
CA ALA A 141 12.24 -8.58 12.20
C ALA A 141 11.83 -7.29 11.44
N ALA A 142 10.78 -6.60 11.90
CA ALA A 142 10.35 -5.34 11.31
C ALA A 142 11.38 -4.24 11.53
N LEU A 143 12.00 -4.21 12.72
CA LEU A 143 13.04 -3.23 13.05
C LEU A 143 14.29 -3.44 12.18
N ALA A 144 14.77 -4.68 12.03
CA ALA A 144 15.90 -5.00 11.16
C ALA A 144 15.61 -4.63 9.70
N ALA A 145 14.42 -4.94 9.19
CA ALA A 145 14.04 -4.57 7.84
C ALA A 145 14.03 -3.04 7.64
N ALA A 146 13.48 -2.28 8.59
CA ALA A 146 13.45 -0.82 8.53
C ALA A 146 14.88 -0.23 8.57
N GLN A 147 15.78 -0.76 9.40
CA GLN A 147 17.17 -0.34 9.47
C GLN A 147 17.91 -0.51 8.13
N GLU A 148 17.65 -1.61 7.42
CA GLU A 148 18.31 -1.87 6.12
C GLU A 148 17.82 -0.91 5.01
N VAL A 149 16.59 -0.39 5.08
CA VAL A 149 15.97 0.35 3.97
C VAL A 149 15.54 1.77 4.31
N ALA A 150 15.92 2.31 5.47
CA ALA A 150 15.50 3.64 5.91
C ALA A 150 15.82 4.74 4.89
N HIS A 151 16.97 4.65 4.20
CA HIS A 151 17.41 5.61 3.18
C HIS A 151 17.04 5.20 1.74
N VAL A 152 16.19 4.19 1.57
CA VAL A 152 15.76 3.71 0.25
C VAL A 152 14.47 4.41 -0.15
N LEU A 153 14.39 4.85 -1.40
CA LEU A 153 13.22 5.52 -1.99
C LEU A 153 12.85 4.91 -3.35
N VAL A 154 11.59 5.01 -3.69
CA VAL A 154 11.06 4.76 -5.04
C VAL A 154 10.97 6.08 -5.78
N ALA A 155 11.60 6.21 -6.93
CA ALA A 155 11.62 7.42 -7.72
C ALA A 155 11.19 7.18 -9.17
N TYR A 156 10.51 8.17 -9.75
CA TYR A 156 10.18 8.24 -11.16
C TYR A 156 10.68 9.57 -11.72
N ASN A 157 11.56 9.54 -12.72
CA ASN A 157 12.20 10.73 -13.29
C ASN A 157 12.86 11.64 -12.23
N GLY A 158 13.52 11.04 -11.22
CA GLY A 158 14.22 11.77 -10.14
C GLY A 158 13.31 12.35 -9.06
N GLN A 159 12.01 12.11 -9.13
CA GLN A 159 11.05 12.54 -8.10
C GLN A 159 10.61 11.35 -7.26
N VAL A 160 10.48 11.56 -5.95
CA VAL A 160 9.94 10.54 -5.04
C VAL A 160 8.49 10.25 -5.41
N CYS A 161 8.18 8.98 -5.56
CA CYS A 161 6.84 8.55 -5.93
C CYS A 161 5.87 8.59 -4.74
N PHE A 162 4.62 8.95 -5.01
CA PHE A 162 3.51 8.54 -4.17
C PHE A 162 3.30 7.04 -4.34
N THR A 163 3.42 6.29 -3.26
CA THR A 163 3.45 4.83 -3.25
C THR A 163 2.32 4.26 -2.37
N PRO A 164 1.07 4.33 -2.83
CA PRO A 164 -0.07 3.81 -2.08
C PRO A 164 0.01 2.29 -1.98
N TYR A 165 -0.58 1.77 -0.90
CA TYR A 165 -0.68 0.33 -0.66
C TYR A 165 -2.06 0.00 -0.09
N PHE A 166 -2.46 -1.25 -0.20
CA PHE A 166 -3.76 -1.74 0.23
C PHE A 166 -3.67 -3.22 0.62
N ALA A 167 -4.67 -3.72 1.33
CA ALA A 167 -4.57 -5.03 1.96
C ALA A 167 -4.41 -6.19 0.94
N SER A 168 -5.36 -6.35 0.01
CA SER A 168 -5.35 -7.53 -0.88
C SER A 168 -5.92 -7.23 -2.25
N ALA A 169 -5.20 -7.62 -3.30
CA ALA A 169 -5.69 -7.56 -4.66
C ALA A 169 -6.69 -8.70 -4.97
N SER A 170 -7.33 -8.64 -6.11
CA SER A 170 -8.04 -9.77 -6.73
C SER A 170 -7.02 -10.75 -7.36
N THR A 171 -6.86 -10.74 -8.66
CA THR A 171 -5.75 -11.39 -9.38
C THR A 171 -4.74 -10.36 -9.91
N GLY A 172 -5.01 -9.09 -9.68
CA GLY A 172 -4.20 -7.94 -10.04
C GLY A 172 -4.78 -6.67 -9.46
N THR A 173 -4.12 -5.56 -9.71
CA THR A 173 -4.40 -4.24 -9.14
C THR A 173 -5.23 -3.36 -10.08
N ALA A 174 -5.59 -2.16 -9.63
CA ALA A 174 -6.17 -1.11 -10.45
C ALA A 174 -5.16 0.02 -10.66
N SER A 175 -5.31 0.76 -11.75
CA SER A 175 -4.54 1.98 -12.01
C SER A 175 -5.07 3.17 -11.20
N ALA A 176 -4.24 4.22 -11.06
CA ALA A 176 -4.66 5.47 -10.45
C ALA A 176 -5.84 6.12 -11.19
N ALA A 177 -5.87 6.03 -12.50
CA ALA A 177 -6.97 6.54 -13.33
C ALA A 177 -8.30 5.84 -13.02
N GLU A 178 -8.29 4.51 -12.80
CA GLU A 178 -9.49 3.73 -12.46
C GLU A 178 -9.99 4.01 -11.05
N VAL A 179 -9.09 4.29 -10.11
CA VAL A 179 -9.45 4.50 -8.69
C VAL A 179 -9.77 5.96 -8.40
N TRP A 180 -8.93 6.90 -8.85
CA TRP A 180 -9.00 8.33 -8.49
C TRP A 180 -9.34 9.26 -9.66
N GLY A 181 -9.46 8.74 -10.89
CA GLY A 181 -9.76 9.53 -12.07
C GLY A 181 -8.57 10.31 -12.64
N ASN A 182 -7.39 10.22 -12.03
CA ASN A 182 -6.16 10.88 -12.46
C ASN A 182 -5.06 9.85 -12.69
N ASP A 183 -4.42 9.89 -13.86
CA ASP A 183 -3.34 8.97 -14.20
C ASP A 183 -2.03 9.34 -13.48
N ARG A 184 -1.26 8.31 -13.17
CA ARG A 184 0.14 8.38 -12.77
C ARG A 184 0.91 7.29 -13.49
N ALA A 185 1.98 7.66 -14.19
CA ALA A 185 2.74 6.73 -15.02
C ALA A 185 3.21 5.47 -14.27
N TRP A 186 3.52 5.60 -13.00
CA TRP A 186 3.97 4.48 -12.15
C TRP A 186 2.85 3.74 -11.40
N LEU A 187 1.60 4.20 -11.45
CA LEU A 187 0.44 3.58 -10.78
C LEU A 187 -0.49 2.95 -11.83
N GLN A 188 0.03 1.97 -12.54
CA GLN A 188 -0.69 1.19 -13.54
C GLN A 188 -1.22 -0.11 -12.93
N ALA A 189 -2.23 -0.70 -13.56
CA ALA A 189 -2.74 -2.00 -13.16
C ALA A 189 -1.71 -3.10 -13.50
N VAL A 190 -1.36 -3.92 -12.51
CA VAL A 190 -0.43 -5.05 -12.65
C VAL A 190 -1.05 -6.32 -12.08
N ASP A 191 -0.55 -7.48 -12.50
CA ASP A 191 -0.95 -8.77 -11.93
C ASP A 191 -0.49 -8.92 -10.47
N SER A 192 -1.24 -9.68 -9.68
CA SER A 192 -0.95 -9.99 -8.28
C SER A 192 -1.51 -11.37 -7.93
N PRO A 193 -0.91 -12.44 -8.51
CA PRO A 193 -1.50 -13.77 -8.51
C PRO A 193 -1.45 -14.48 -7.16
N TYR A 194 -0.59 -14.01 -6.24
CA TYR A 194 -0.39 -14.70 -4.96
C TYR A 194 -1.40 -14.35 -3.88
N ASP A 195 -2.14 -13.24 -4.01
CA ASP A 195 -3.11 -12.79 -3.01
C ASP A 195 -4.11 -13.86 -2.60
N GLN A 196 -4.65 -14.60 -3.57
CA GLN A 196 -5.64 -15.64 -3.32
C GLN A 196 -5.14 -16.77 -2.42
N SER A 197 -3.83 -17.08 -2.51
CA SER A 197 -3.23 -18.21 -1.80
C SER A 197 -2.71 -17.85 -0.40
N VAL A 198 -2.40 -16.57 -0.15
CA VAL A 198 -1.76 -16.13 1.08
C VAL A 198 -2.62 -15.20 1.94
N SER A 199 -3.58 -14.50 1.33
CA SER A 199 -4.41 -13.53 2.03
C SER A 199 -5.48 -14.21 2.87
N SER A 200 -5.62 -13.76 4.13
CA SER A 200 -6.73 -14.15 5.01
C SER A 200 -8.09 -13.58 4.58
N HIS A 201 -8.07 -12.63 3.65
CA HIS A 201 -9.30 -12.00 3.15
C HIS A 201 -10.01 -12.81 2.06
N TRP A 202 -9.33 -13.80 1.49
CA TRP A 202 -9.94 -14.71 0.53
C TRP A 202 -10.65 -15.85 1.24
N ASN A 203 -11.81 -16.27 0.71
CA ASN A 203 -12.49 -17.45 1.22
C ASN A 203 -11.71 -18.72 0.87
N THR A 204 -11.99 -19.82 1.59
CA THR A 204 -11.30 -21.11 1.42
C THR A 204 -11.47 -21.72 0.03
N ASN A 205 -12.43 -21.24 -0.76
CA ASN A 205 -12.69 -21.72 -2.12
C ASN A 205 -11.98 -20.84 -3.18
N GLY A 206 -11.32 -19.75 -2.78
CA GLY A 206 -10.58 -18.86 -3.68
C GLY A 206 -11.41 -18.04 -4.67
N ASN A 207 -12.74 -18.11 -4.60
CA ASN A 207 -13.63 -17.54 -5.61
C ASN A 207 -13.98 -16.07 -5.34
N SER A 208 -13.95 -15.62 -4.07
CA SER A 208 -14.17 -14.22 -3.68
C SER A 208 -13.59 -13.95 -2.30
N SER A 209 -13.34 -12.70 -1.97
CA SER A 209 -12.95 -12.29 -0.61
C SER A 209 -14.14 -12.20 0.35
N GLY A 210 -15.35 -12.37 -0.16
CA GLY A 210 -16.59 -12.44 0.59
C GLY A 210 -17.80 -12.08 -0.26
N THR A 211 -18.98 -12.40 0.26
CA THR A 211 -20.25 -12.05 -0.35
C THR A 211 -20.98 -11.09 0.57
N ALA A 212 -21.34 -9.92 0.07
CA ALA A 212 -22.22 -8.96 0.77
C ALA A 212 -23.63 -9.04 0.18
N ARG A 213 -24.64 -9.08 1.05
CA ARG A 213 -26.05 -9.13 0.66
C ARG A 213 -26.77 -7.93 1.25
N PHE A 214 -27.54 -7.26 0.42
CA PHE A 214 -28.32 -6.08 0.83
C PHE A 214 -29.76 -6.26 0.40
N SER A 215 -30.71 -6.03 1.31
CA SER A 215 -32.12 -6.05 0.95
C SER A 215 -32.44 -5.01 -0.13
N ARG A 216 -33.36 -5.33 -1.03
CA ARG A 216 -33.78 -4.39 -2.07
C ARG A 216 -34.32 -3.10 -1.45
N GLN A 217 -35.13 -3.20 -0.41
CA GLN A 217 -35.73 -2.02 0.25
C GLN A 217 -34.64 -1.11 0.83
N THR A 218 -33.66 -1.69 1.54
CA THR A 218 -32.58 -0.90 2.17
C THR A 218 -31.73 -0.19 1.13
N LEU A 219 -31.41 -0.84 0.00
CA LEU A 219 -30.68 -0.20 -1.10
C LEU A 219 -31.50 0.88 -1.80
N GLN A 220 -32.80 0.66 -2.02
CA GLN A 220 -33.69 1.66 -2.59
C GLN A 220 -33.72 2.95 -1.75
N ASP A 221 -33.90 2.81 -0.44
CA ASP A 221 -33.91 3.94 0.48
C ASP A 221 -32.56 4.64 0.47
N ARG A 222 -31.47 3.87 0.50
CA ARG A 222 -30.12 4.42 0.48
C ARG A 222 -29.78 5.15 -0.82
N ILE A 223 -30.16 4.60 -1.97
CA ILE A 223 -29.95 5.23 -3.28
C ILE A 223 -30.74 6.52 -3.39
N ARG A 224 -31.99 6.53 -2.94
CA ARG A 224 -32.81 7.75 -2.90
C ARG A 224 -32.15 8.80 -2.00
N ASP A 225 -31.72 8.45 -0.80
CA ASP A 225 -31.18 9.40 0.18
C ASP A 225 -29.82 9.99 -0.24
N VAL A 226 -28.99 9.21 -0.95
CA VAL A 226 -27.61 9.61 -1.32
C VAL A 226 -27.52 10.18 -2.73
N MET A 227 -28.35 9.68 -3.67
CA MET A 227 -28.25 10.01 -5.09
C MET A 227 -29.48 10.76 -5.62
N ASP A 228 -30.54 10.89 -4.82
CA ASP A 228 -31.84 11.45 -5.25
C ASP A 228 -32.46 10.69 -6.44
N ILE A 229 -32.23 9.37 -6.48
CA ILE A 229 -32.77 8.48 -7.51
C ILE A 229 -33.86 7.61 -6.90
N ASP A 230 -35.10 7.72 -7.44
CA ASP A 230 -36.19 6.84 -7.06
C ASP A 230 -36.26 5.62 -7.97
N LEU A 231 -36.02 4.44 -7.38
CA LEU A 231 -36.11 3.16 -8.05
C LEU A 231 -37.44 2.42 -7.78
N SER A 232 -38.46 3.12 -7.25
CA SER A 232 -39.80 2.56 -7.05
C SER A 232 -40.39 2.07 -8.38
N GLY A 233 -40.79 0.79 -8.43
CA GLY A 233 -41.36 0.21 -9.65
C GLY A 233 -40.36 -0.11 -10.76
N VAL A 234 -39.07 0.17 -10.58
CA VAL A 234 -38.02 -0.24 -11.52
C VAL A 234 -37.65 -1.70 -11.28
N ASP A 235 -37.50 -2.48 -12.36
CA ASP A 235 -37.03 -3.87 -12.26
C ASP A 235 -35.66 -3.92 -11.57
N PRO A 236 -35.52 -4.63 -10.43
CA PRO A 236 -34.26 -4.72 -9.71
C PRO A 236 -33.07 -5.23 -10.54
N ASN A 237 -33.31 -6.06 -11.57
CA ASN A 237 -32.27 -6.52 -12.47
C ASN A 237 -31.61 -5.40 -13.28
N SER A 238 -32.28 -4.23 -13.39
CA SER A 238 -31.74 -3.05 -14.11
C SER A 238 -31.16 -1.98 -13.19
N TRP A 239 -31.10 -2.21 -11.86
CA TRP A 239 -30.63 -1.19 -10.93
C TRP A 239 -29.12 -0.90 -11.04
N PHE A 240 -28.32 -1.89 -11.37
CA PHE A 240 -26.86 -1.77 -11.43
C PHE A 240 -26.31 -2.32 -12.74
N THR A 241 -25.59 -1.47 -13.48
CA THR A 241 -24.87 -1.88 -14.68
C THR A 241 -23.40 -1.46 -14.55
N ILE A 242 -22.50 -2.43 -14.47
CA ILE A 242 -21.05 -2.14 -14.53
C ILE A 242 -20.73 -1.70 -15.95
N GLN A 243 -20.39 -0.41 -16.12
CA GLN A 243 -20.08 0.18 -17.42
C GLN A 243 -18.64 -0.04 -17.84
N SER A 244 -17.72 -0.05 -16.87
CA SER A 244 -16.32 -0.37 -17.11
C SER A 244 -15.67 -0.99 -15.87
N ALA A 245 -14.86 -2.01 -16.12
CA ALA A 245 -13.96 -2.61 -15.17
C ALA A 245 -12.67 -3.00 -15.89
N ASN A 246 -11.55 -3.09 -15.18
CA ASN A 246 -10.32 -3.57 -15.78
C ASN A 246 -10.30 -5.11 -15.88
N GLN A 247 -9.24 -5.65 -16.47
CA GLN A 247 -9.09 -7.10 -16.67
C GLN A 247 -9.06 -7.92 -15.38
N TYR A 248 -8.83 -7.29 -14.23
CA TYR A 248 -8.80 -7.92 -12.91
C TYR A 248 -10.12 -7.75 -12.13
N GLY A 249 -11.13 -7.13 -12.75
CA GLY A 249 -12.47 -6.96 -12.18
C GLY A 249 -12.66 -5.70 -11.33
N TRP A 250 -11.69 -4.79 -11.27
CA TRP A 250 -11.83 -3.52 -10.55
C TRP A 250 -12.77 -2.60 -11.32
N VAL A 251 -13.91 -2.27 -10.71
CA VAL A 251 -14.96 -1.46 -11.32
C VAL A 251 -14.51 0.01 -11.35
N ALA A 252 -14.34 0.55 -12.56
CA ALA A 252 -14.02 1.95 -12.76
C ALA A 252 -15.29 2.81 -12.80
N LYS A 253 -16.36 2.33 -13.47
CA LYS A 253 -17.66 3.02 -13.56
C LYS A 253 -18.82 2.05 -13.41
N ILE A 254 -19.83 2.48 -12.65
CA ILE A 254 -21.09 1.77 -12.48
C ILE A 254 -22.26 2.75 -12.65
N GLN A 255 -23.29 2.31 -13.37
CA GLN A 255 -24.57 3.01 -13.52
C GLN A 255 -25.51 2.54 -12.44
N VAL A 256 -26.17 3.45 -11.75
CA VAL A 256 -27.27 3.21 -10.82
C VAL A 256 -28.56 3.74 -11.44
N GLY A 257 -29.54 2.86 -11.60
CA GLY A 257 -30.81 3.13 -12.28
C GLY A 257 -30.76 2.86 -13.79
N PRO A 258 -31.93 2.79 -14.45
CA PRO A 258 -32.06 2.41 -15.84
C PRO A 258 -31.69 3.51 -16.84
N ASP A 259 -31.69 4.79 -16.40
CA ASP A 259 -31.50 5.94 -17.30
C ASP A 259 -30.03 6.20 -17.54
N ALA A 260 -29.60 6.00 -18.78
CA ALA A 260 -28.23 6.24 -19.19
C ALA A 260 -27.79 7.70 -18.95
N GLY A 261 -26.68 7.88 -18.25
CA GLY A 261 -26.12 9.19 -17.94
C GLY A 261 -26.61 9.82 -16.64
N VAL A 262 -27.67 9.31 -16.03
CA VAL A 262 -28.12 9.67 -14.69
C VAL A 262 -27.66 8.56 -13.74
N GLY A 263 -26.99 8.92 -12.63
CA GLY A 263 -26.53 7.93 -11.64
C GLY A 263 -25.25 7.18 -12.00
N THR A 264 -24.51 7.59 -13.04
CA THR A 264 -23.19 7.02 -13.31
C THR A 264 -22.15 7.58 -12.32
N VAL A 265 -21.52 6.69 -11.57
CA VAL A 265 -20.50 7.04 -10.57
C VAL A 265 -19.27 6.15 -10.74
N SER A 266 -18.13 6.56 -10.12
CA SER A 266 -16.97 5.68 -10.05
C SER A 266 -17.24 4.50 -9.10
N GLY A 267 -16.59 3.35 -9.35
CA GLY A 267 -16.66 2.19 -8.47
C GLY A 267 -16.20 2.53 -7.04
N ARG A 268 -15.18 3.41 -6.91
CA ARG A 268 -14.73 3.96 -5.63
C ARG A 268 -15.84 4.73 -4.93
N TRP A 269 -16.47 5.70 -5.62
CA TRP A 269 -17.55 6.50 -5.05
C TRP A 269 -18.73 5.62 -4.61
N PHE A 270 -19.11 4.65 -5.45
CA PHE A 270 -20.17 3.68 -5.16
C PHE A 270 -19.86 2.91 -3.87
N ARG A 271 -18.64 2.38 -3.75
CA ARG A 271 -18.18 1.70 -2.55
C ARG A 271 -18.22 2.63 -1.33
N GLU A 272 -17.57 3.79 -1.40
CA GLU A 272 -17.34 4.66 -0.24
C GLU A 272 -18.59 5.40 0.24
N ASN A 273 -19.49 5.77 -0.66
CA ASN A 273 -20.65 6.58 -0.32
C ASN A 273 -21.95 5.77 -0.18
N LEU A 274 -22.09 4.71 -0.96
CA LEU A 274 -23.26 3.85 -0.83
C LEU A 274 -23.04 2.67 0.12
N LEU A 275 -21.93 1.94 0.02
CA LEU A 275 -21.83 0.58 0.57
C LEU A 275 -20.63 0.30 1.49
N ALA A 276 -19.68 1.22 1.69
CA ALA A 276 -18.52 0.96 2.53
C ALA A 276 -18.49 1.78 3.82
N ARG A 277 -18.56 3.09 3.71
CA ARG A 277 -18.45 3.98 4.89
C ARG A 277 -19.67 3.95 5.78
N GLN A 278 -20.81 3.62 5.21
CA GLN A 278 -22.04 3.44 5.94
C GLN A 278 -22.55 2.03 5.67
N SER A 279 -22.48 1.24 6.71
CA SER A 279 -23.00 -0.12 6.67
C SER A 279 -24.47 -0.12 6.26
N VAL A 280 -24.79 -0.91 5.25
CA VAL A 280 -26.15 -1.22 4.82
C VAL A 280 -26.45 -2.66 5.24
N ASP A 281 -27.50 -2.88 6.00
CA ASP A 281 -27.80 -4.19 6.62
C ASP A 281 -26.66 -4.77 7.44
N GLY A 282 -25.84 -3.91 8.08
CA GLY A 282 -24.68 -4.32 8.87
C GLY A 282 -23.47 -4.80 8.03
N ARG A 283 -23.45 -4.52 6.73
CA ARG A 283 -22.43 -4.96 5.78
C ARG A 283 -21.86 -3.80 4.97
N SER A 284 -20.68 -4.02 4.41
CA SER A 284 -20.00 -3.05 3.54
C SER A 284 -19.22 -3.78 2.44
N LEU A 285 -18.96 -3.08 1.32
CA LEU A 285 -18.03 -3.58 0.30
C LEU A 285 -16.58 -3.34 0.73
N ARG A 286 -15.80 -4.40 0.80
CA ARG A 286 -14.38 -4.35 1.17
C ARG A 286 -13.51 -3.71 0.09
N SER A 287 -13.93 -3.84 -1.19
CA SER A 287 -13.22 -3.27 -2.35
C SER A 287 -14.23 -2.82 -3.41
N GLN A 288 -13.73 -2.13 -4.43
CA GLN A 288 -14.49 -1.86 -5.65
C GLN A 288 -14.31 -2.92 -6.74
N CYS A 289 -13.68 -4.06 -6.40
CA CYS A 289 -13.60 -5.23 -7.27
C CYS A 289 -14.75 -6.18 -6.90
N PHE A 290 -15.85 -6.13 -7.65
CA PHE A 290 -17.04 -6.92 -7.35
C PHE A 290 -17.86 -7.24 -8.60
N THR A 291 -18.67 -8.29 -8.48
CA THR A 291 -19.84 -8.51 -9.34
C THR A 291 -21.11 -8.25 -8.54
N VAL A 292 -22.22 -7.97 -9.23
CA VAL A 292 -23.52 -7.75 -8.60
C VAL A 292 -24.61 -8.51 -9.33
N SER A 293 -25.50 -9.12 -8.57
CA SER A 293 -26.71 -9.78 -9.09
C SER A 293 -27.88 -9.56 -8.15
N TYR A 294 -29.11 -9.64 -8.68
CA TYR A 294 -30.33 -9.64 -7.88
C TYR A 294 -30.86 -11.06 -7.72
N ASN A 295 -31.21 -11.41 -6.49
CA ASN A 295 -31.86 -12.66 -6.15
C ASN A 295 -33.33 -12.40 -5.80
N ALA A 296 -34.24 -12.83 -6.68
CA ALA A 296 -35.68 -12.57 -6.53
C ALA A 296 -36.32 -13.37 -5.37
N ASP A 297 -35.81 -14.56 -5.08
CA ASP A 297 -36.37 -15.41 -4.00
C ASP A 297 -36.06 -14.82 -2.62
N LEU A 298 -34.93 -14.15 -2.49
CA LEU A 298 -34.49 -13.50 -1.25
C LEU A 298 -34.78 -11.99 -1.21
N ASP A 299 -35.31 -11.42 -2.28
CA ASP A 299 -35.50 -9.98 -2.50
C ASP A 299 -34.26 -9.16 -2.08
N CYS A 300 -33.09 -9.57 -2.55
CA CYS A 300 -31.82 -8.93 -2.19
C CYS A 300 -30.82 -8.88 -3.36
N PHE A 301 -29.93 -7.91 -3.28
CA PHE A 301 -28.74 -7.84 -4.14
C PHE A 301 -27.59 -8.58 -3.48
N ILE A 302 -26.86 -9.32 -4.30
CA ILE A 302 -25.69 -10.11 -3.91
C ILE A 302 -24.48 -9.50 -4.61
N PHE A 303 -23.49 -9.07 -3.82
CA PHE A 303 -22.20 -8.61 -4.30
C PHE A 303 -21.15 -9.65 -3.94
N ASP A 304 -20.54 -10.27 -4.94
CA ASP A 304 -19.33 -11.07 -4.73
C ASP A 304 -18.12 -10.16 -4.87
N VAL A 305 -17.38 -10.01 -3.76
CA VAL A 305 -16.30 -9.03 -3.60
C VAL A 305 -14.95 -9.75 -3.68
N TYR A 306 -14.00 -9.15 -4.39
CA TYR A 306 -12.66 -9.67 -4.59
C TYR A 306 -11.64 -8.65 -4.06
N GLY A 307 -10.60 -9.13 -3.35
CA GLY A 307 -9.62 -8.27 -2.72
C GLY A 307 -10.16 -7.46 -1.53
N TYR A 308 -9.34 -6.55 -1.02
CA TYR A 308 -9.65 -5.67 0.09
C TYR A 308 -8.85 -4.38 0.00
N GLY A 309 -9.53 -3.24 -0.03
CA GLY A 309 -8.93 -1.91 -0.14
C GLY A 309 -9.25 -1.21 -1.45
N HIS A 310 -8.50 -0.13 -1.76
CA HIS A 310 -8.73 0.68 -2.95
C HIS A 310 -8.17 0.08 -4.25
N GLY A 311 -7.26 -0.87 -4.17
CA GLY A 311 -6.78 -1.64 -5.32
C GLY A 311 -5.62 -1.04 -6.10
N CYS A 312 -5.14 0.16 -5.82
CA CYS A 312 -4.06 0.81 -6.58
C CYS A 312 -2.72 0.79 -5.84
N GLY A 313 -1.63 0.52 -6.56
CA GLY A 313 -0.29 0.41 -5.99
C GLY A 313 -0.01 -0.97 -5.40
N MET A 314 0.73 -1.05 -4.29
CA MET A 314 1.21 -2.32 -3.73
C MET A 314 0.13 -3.06 -2.94
N SER A 315 -0.17 -4.31 -3.34
CA SER A 315 -0.93 -5.22 -2.49
C SER A 315 -0.03 -5.75 -1.37
N GLN A 316 -0.45 -5.60 -0.13
CA GLN A 316 0.29 -6.07 1.04
C GLN A 316 0.38 -7.60 1.08
N TRP A 317 -0.73 -8.30 0.85
CA TRP A 317 -0.71 -9.75 0.74
C TRP A 317 -0.01 -10.23 -0.53
N GLY A 318 -0.10 -9.49 -1.63
CA GLY A 318 0.68 -9.75 -2.82
C GLY A 318 2.19 -9.65 -2.54
N ALA A 319 2.64 -8.60 -1.86
CA ALA A 319 4.04 -8.44 -1.44
C ALA A 319 4.53 -9.61 -0.55
N ILE A 320 3.69 -10.05 0.41
CA ILE A 320 3.97 -11.25 1.22
C ILE A 320 4.07 -12.49 0.33
N GLY A 321 3.18 -12.63 -0.65
CA GLY A 321 3.20 -13.75 -1.58
C GLY A 321 4.45 -13.77 -2.46
N TYR A 322 4.81 -12.65 -3.05
CA TYR A 322 6.05 -12.51 -3.84
C TYR A 322 7.30 -12.80 -3.00
N ALA A 323 7.40 -12.23 -1.79
CA ALA A 323 8.52 -12.49 -0.88
C ALA A 323 8.65 -13.98 -0.51
N ARG A 324 7.54 -14.68 -0.26
CA ARG A 324 7.53 -16.14 -0.01
C ARG A 324 7.98 -16.95 -1.22
N ASN A 325 7.86 -16.40 -2.42
CA ASN A 325 8.32 -16.99 -3.66
C ASN A 325 9.73 -16.50 -4.09
N GLY A 326 10.48 -15.88 -3.17
CA GLY A 326 11.90 -15.55 -3.34
C GLY A 326 12.18 -14.20 -4.02
N TRP A 327 11.17 -13.32 -4.16
CA TRP A 327 11.40 -11.97 -4.68
C TRP A 327 12.03 -11.08 -3.60
N GLY A 328 12.99 -10.25 -4.01
CA GLY A 328 13.53 -9.16 -3.21
C GLY A 328 12.58 -7.97 -3.15
N TYR A 329 12.76 -7.12 -2.15
CA TYR A 329 11.90 -5.92 -1.99
C TYR A 329 11.98 -4.97 -3.20
N GLN A 330 13.13 -4.86 -3.87
CA GLN A 330 13.28 -4.03 -5.06
C GLN A 330 12.41 -4.54 -6.21
N ASP A 331 12.40 -5.85 -6.44
CA ASP A 331 11.57 -6.47 -7.48
C ASP A 331 10.08 -6.29 -7.16
N ILE A 332 9.69 -6.45 -5.89
CA ILE A 332 8.31 -6.23 -5.44
C ILE A 332 7.90 -4.78 -5.69
N LEU A 333 8.71 -3.81 -5.29
CA LEU A 333 8.40 -2.39 -5.46
C LEU A 333 8.31 -1.98 -6.93
N THR A 334 9.29 -2.37 -7.75
CA THR A 334 9.30 -2.02 -9.18
C THR A 334 8.23 -2.74 -9.99
N HIS A 335 7.73 -3.88 -9.50
CA HIS A 335 6.57 -4.55 -10.06
C HIS A 335 5.28 -3.74 -9.85
N TYR A 336 5.01 -3.31 -8.61
CA TYR A 336 3.79 -2.56 -8.29
C TYR A 336 3.85 -1.08 -8.70
N PHE A 337 5.05 -0.49 -8.75
CA PHE A 337 5.30 0.89 -9.16
C PHE A 337 6.07 0.91 -10.48
N VAL A 338 5.32 0.82 -11.57
CA VAL A 338 5.84 0.53 -12.91
C VAL A 338 6.79 1.61 -13.42
N GLY A 339 7.92 1.22 -13.99
CA GLY A 339 8.88 2.14 -14.59
C GLY A 339 9.64 3.02 -13.60
N THR A 340 9.56 2.71 -12.31
CA THR A 340 10.31 3.39 -11.25
C THR A 340 11.71 2.83 -11.08
N THR A 341 12.54 3.55 -10.35
CA THR A 341 13.87 3.14 -9.91
C THR A 341 13.95 3.16 -8.40
N ILE A 342 14.71 2.23 -7.84
CA ILE A 342 15.07 2.24 -6.43
C ILE A 342 16.35 3.06 -6.28
N THR A 343 16.32 4.02 -5.37
CA THR A 343 17.44 4.93 -5.11
C THR A 343 17.70 5.09 -3.62
N THR A 344 18.86 5.59 -3.26
CA THR A 344 19.26 5.90 -1.88
C THR A 344 19.66 7.37 -1.78
N TYR A 345 19.54 7.96 -0.59
CA TYR A 345 19.99 9.33 -0.28
C TYR A 345 20.90 9.37 0.92
#